data_1ad9126c4a492d0c5df9eca1ff773f71
#
_entry.id   1ad9126c4a492d0c5df9eca1ff773f71
#
_cell.length_a   1.000
_cell.length_b   1.000
_cell.length_c   1.000
_cell.angle_alpha   90.00
_cell.angle_beta   90.00
_cell.angle_gamma   90.00
#
_symmetry.space_group_name_H-M   'P 1'
#
loop_
_entity.id
_entity.type
_entity.pdbx_description
1 polymer ?
#
loop_
_entity_poly.entity_id
_entity_poly.type
_entity_poly.pdbx_seq_one_letter_code
_entity_poly.pdbx_strand_id
1 'polypeptide(L)'
;MHRWPVFTAFGLVNNSSLRSVRAVVQRVSQAAVTVDQRVVAAIGEPGLLVFVGVSHEDTPETAAKLAAKLWGLRILRGELSCSETAAPLLVISQFTLCADTRKGRRPSWQGAAPGPVAEPLVAAVVSSLRDLGAHVETGVFGANMKVSLINDGPVTLILET
;
A
#
# COMPACT_ATOMS: atom_id res chain seq x y z
N MET A 1 0.26 6.46 -29.41
CA MET A 1 -0.55 5.25 -29.20
C MET A 1 0.34 4.18 -28.61
N HIS A 2 0.33 3.97 -27.29
CA HIS A 2 1.09 2.89 -26.66
C HIS A 2 0.25 1.61 -26.73
N ARG A 3 0.74 0.63 -27.51
CA ARG A 3 0.15 -0.71 -27.56
C ARG A 3 0.49 -1.44 -26.25
N TRP A 4 -0.52 -1.93 -25.57
CA TRP A 4 -0.35 -2.85 -24.46
C TRP A 4 0.31 -4.15 -24.96
N PRO A 5 1.33 -4.68 -24.31
CA PRO A 5 1.84 -6.01 -24.64
C PRO A 5 0.78 -7.05 -24.30
N VAL A 6 0.49 -7.92 -25.27
CA VAL A 6 -0.39 -9.09 -25.06
C VAL A 6 0.46 -10.15 -24.36
N PHE A 7 0.27 -10.32 -23.06
CA PHE A 7 0.87 -11.42 -22.33
C PHE A 7 -0.08 -12.63 -22.39
N THR A 8 0.32 -13.66 -23.14
CA THR A 8 -0.24 -15.00 -23.01
C THR A 8 0.58 -15.73 -21.95
N ALA A 9 0.08 -15.79 -20.72
CA ALA A 9 0.62 -16.69 -19.71
C ALA A 9 -0.55 -17.29 -18.93
N PHE A 10 -0.90 -18.52 -19.28
CA PHE A 10 -1.63 -19.42 -18.41
C PHE A 10 -0.67 -19.87 -17.30
N GLY A 11 -0.66 -19.16 -16.18
CA GLY A 11 -0.05 -19.59 -14.95
C GLY A 11 -1.15 -20.07 -14.01
N LEU A 12 -1.07 -21.30 -13.57
CA LEU A 12 -1.89 -21.86 -12.49
C LEU A 12 -1.82 -20.91 -11.27
N VAL A 13 -2.93 -20.28 -10.94
CA VAL A 13 -3.07 -19.50 -9.71
C VAL A 13 -3.05 -20.50 -8.56
N ASN A 14 -1.91 -20.64 -7.94
CA ASN A 14 -1.75 -21.43 -6.74
C ASN A 14 -2.58 -20.79 -5.62
N ASN A 15 -3.54 -21.51 -5.09
CA ASN A 15 -4.53 -21.05 -4.10
C ASN A 15 -3.93 -20.86 -2.68
N SER A 16 -2.67 -20.48 -2.59
CA SER A 16 -1.96 -20.15 -1.33
C SER A 16 -1.95 -18.68 -0.97
N SER A 17 -2.69 -17.82 -1.71
CA SER A 17 -2.58 -16.36 -1.62
C SER A 17 -3.48 -15.71 -0.54
N LEU A 18 -3.79 -16.41 0.55
CA LEU A 18 -4.56 -15.82 1.66
C LEU A 18 -3.70 -15.34 2.85
N ARG A 19 -2.38 -15.23 2.69
CA ARG A 19 -1.45 -15.20 3.82
C ARG A 19 -0.36 -14.15 3.72
N SER A 20 -0.69 -12.93 3.30
CA SER A 20 0.34 -11.90 3.20
C SER A 20 -0.22 -10.50 3.35
N VAL A 21 0.58 -9.60 3.94
CA VAL A 21 0.34 -8.16 3.91
C VAL A 21 0.06 -7.76 2.46
N ARG A 22 -1.09 -7.16 2.24
CA ARG A 22 -1.48 -6.61 0.94
C ARG A 22 -1.26 -5.12 0.90
N ALA A 23 -0.69 -4.66 -0.18
CA ALA A 23 -0.62 -3.22 -0.43
C ALA A 23 -1.12 -2.89 -1.83
N VAL A 24 -1.86 -1.80 -1.93
CA VAL A 24 -2.11 -1.12 -3.20
C VAL A 24 -1.20 0.10 -3.24
N VAL A 25 -0.38 0.18 -4.27
CA VAL A 25 0.61 1.23 -4.46
C VAL A 25 0.29 2.01 -5.71
N GLN A 26 0.17 3.33 -5.59
CA GLN A 26 0.00 4.23 -6.72
C GLN A 26 1.15 5.23 -6.78
N ARG A 27 1.73 5.40 -7.96
CA ARG A 27 2.58 6.56 -8.23
C ARG A 27 1.70 7.79 -8.29
N VAL A 28 2.04 8.80 -7.50
CA VAL A 28 1.26 10.03 -7.41
C VAL A 28 2.14 11.26 -7.66
N SER A 29 1.54 12.33 -8.17
CA SER A 29 2.17 13.64 -8.19
C SER A 29 1.96 14.39 -6.87
N GLN A 30 0.86 14.09 -6.18
CA GLN A 30 0.54 14.57 -4.84
C GLN A 30 -0.54 13.68 -4.23
N ALA A 31 -0.59 13.62 -2.90
CA ALA A 31 -1.66 12.95 -2.15
C ALA A 31 -1.83 13.58 -0.76
N ALA A 32 -3.03 13.49 -0.20
CA ALA A 32 -3.32 13.98 1.14
C ALA A 32 -4.41 13.16 1.84
N VAL A 33 -4.36 13.12 3.16
CA VAL A 33 -5.36 12.52 4.04
C VAL A 33 -6.05 13.60 4.85
N THR A 34 -7.37 13.57 4.83
CA THR A 34 -8.22 14.48 5.63
C THR A 34 -9.04 13.66 6.63
N VAL A 35 -9.01 14.05 7.89
CA VAL A 35 -9.83 13.53 8.99
C VAL A 35 -10.55 14.71 9.63
N ASP A 36 -11.86 14.61 9.86
CA ASP A 36 -12.69 15.66 10.46
C ASP A 36 -12.42 17.05 9.85
N GLN A 37 -12.43 17.11 8.52
CA GLN A 37 -12.20 18.31 7.69
C GLN A 37 -10.81 18.95 7.83
N ARG A 38 -9.86 18.28 8.48
CA ARG A 38 -8.47 18.74 8.61
C ARG A 38 -7.53 17.83 7.85
N VAL A 39 -6.62 18.40 7.09
CA VAL A 39 -5.52 17.64 6.48
C VAL A 39 -4.57 17.20 7.59
N VAL A 40 -4.42 15.89 7.77
CA VAL A 40 -3.56 15.29 8.81
C VAL A 40 -2.23 14.83 8.28
N ALA A 41 -2.15 14.55 6.98
CA ALA A 41 -0.91 14.17 6.29
C ALA A 41 -1.01 14.53 4.81
N ALA A 42 0.12 14.89 4.21
CA ALA A 42 0.19 15.17 2.78
C ALA A 42 1.61 14.98 2.24
N ILE A 43 1.70 14.57 0.97
CA ILE A 43 2.90 14.68 0.14
C ILE A 43 2.55 15.59 -1.05
N GLY A 44 3.28 16.70 -1.19
CA GLY A 44 3.05 17.72 -2.23
C GLY A 44 3.96 17.59 -3.45
N GLU A 45 4.71 16.52 -3.53
CA GLU A 45 5.68 16.21 -4.58
C GLU A 45 5.52 14.77 -5.07
N PRO A 46 6.12 14.42 -6.23
CA PRO A 46 6.05 13.05 -6.75
C PRO A 46 6.53 12.01 -5.75
N GLY A 47 5.72 10.97 -5.54
CA GLY A 47 6.00 9.91 -4.60
C GLY A 47 5.04 8.73 -4.75
N LEU A 48 4.87 7.97 -3.68
CA LEU A 48 3.99 6.81 -3.64
C LEU A 48 2.90 6.98 -2.58
N LEU A 49 1.66 6.70 -2.98
CA LEU A 49 0.57 6.44 -2.04
C LEU A 49 0.44 4.94 -1.86
N VAL A 50 0.44 4.49 -0.61
CA VAL A 50 0.43 3.07 -0.24
C VAL A 50 -0.71 2.78 0.73
N PHE A 51 -1.68 1.99 0.30
CA PHE A 51 -2.69 1.41 1.17
C PHE A 51 -2.22 0.06 1.66
N VAL A 52 -2.25 -0.18 2.98
CA VAL A 52 -1.76 -1.42 3.60
C VAL A 52 -2.89 -2.13 4.32
N GLY A 53 -3.19 -3.35 3.89
CA GLY A 53 -4.10 -4.28 4.54
C GLY A 53 -3.34 -5.40 5.23
N VAL A 54 -3.68 -5.67 6.49
CA VAL A 54 -3.04 -6.69 7.33
C VAL A 54 -4.00 -7.84 7.55
N SER A 55 -3.52 -9.06 7.36
CA SER A 55 -4.22 -10.32 7.63
C SER A 55 -3.85 -10.90 9.00
N HIS A 56 -4.58 -11.95 9.43
CA HIS A 56 -4.30 -12.62 10.71
C HIS A 56 -2.93 -13.31 10.82
N GLU A 57 -2.31 -13.62 9.67
CA GLU A 57 -1.07 -14.39 9.61
C GLU A 57 0.17 -13.51 9.39
N ASP A 58 -0.03 -12.22 9.31
CA ASP A 58 1.06 -11.27 9.11
C ASP A 58 1.90 -11.09 10.37
N THR A 59 3.18 -10.88 10.15
CA THR A 59 4.20 -10.76 11.18
C THR A 59 5.05 -9.50 10.96
N PRO A 60 5.85 -9.08 11.94
CA PRO A 60 6.82 -8.00 11.74
C PRO A 60 7.78 -8.25 10.57
N GLU A 61 8.11 -9.53 10.30
CA GLU A 61 8.98 -9.91 9.18
C GLU A 61 8.30 -9.66 7.83
N THR A 62 6.99 -9.95 7.70
CA THR A 62 6.23 -9.65 6.47
C THR A 62 6.10 -8.14 6.27
N ALA A 63 5.92 -7.37 7.34
CA ALA A 63 5.91 -5.91 7.31
C ALA A 63 7.26 -5.33 6.83
N ALA A 64 8.38 -5.85 7.35
CA ALA A 64 9.71 -5.42 6.94
C ALA A 64 10.01 -5.76 5.47
N LYS A 65 9.57 -6.94 5.01
CA LYS A 65 9.69 -7.33 3.57
C LYS A 65 8.90 -6.38 2.67
N LEU A 66 7.68 -6.03 3.06
CA LEU A 66 6.88 -5.06 2.30
C LEU A 66 7.57 -3.71 2.25
N ALA A 67 8.09 -3.21 3.37
CA ALA A 67 8.80 -1.94 3.43
C ALA A 67 10.03 -1.92 2.51
N ALA A 68 10.86 -2.96 2.55
CA ALA A 68 12.03 -3.07 1.68
C ALA A 68 11.63 -3.09 0.19
N LYS A 69 10.55 -3.81 -0.13
CA LYS A 69 10.02 -3.86 -1.50
C LYS A 69 9.53 -2.49 -1.96
N LEU A 70 8.73 -1.80 -1.15
CA LEU A 70 8.23 -0.46 -1.45
C LEU A 70 9.37 0.54 -1.69
N TRP A 71 10.41 0.49 -0.86
CA TRP A 71 11.55 1.41 -0.93
C TRP A 71 12.39 1.22 -2.18
N GLY A 72 12.59 -0.04 -2.61
CA GLY A 72 13.43 -0.39 -3.75
C GLY A 72 12.69 -0.54 -5.09
N LEU A 73 11.35 -0.50 -5.10
CA LEU A 73 10.57 -0.75 -6.31
C LEU A 73 10.71 0.40 -7.32
N ARG A 74 11.17 0.06 -8.53
CA ARG A 74 11.49 1.04 -9.59
C ARG A 74 10.27 1.38 -10.42
N ILE A 75 9.36 2.16 -9.84
CA ILE A 75 8.07 2.55 -10.44
C ILE A 75 7.85 4.06 -10.53
N LEU A 76 8.81 4.85 -10.11
CA LEU A 76 8.82 6.28 -10.34
C LEU A 76 9.21 6.60 -11.80
N ARG A 77 9.07 7.85 -12.21
CA ARG A 77 9.47 8.27 -13.55
C ARG A 77 10.93 8.00 -13.79
N GLY A 78 11.27 7.55 -15.02
CA GLY A 78 12.62 7.13 -15.38
C GLY A 78 13.03 5.76 -14.82
N GLU A 79 12.04 4.93 -14.42
CA GLU A 79 12.30 3.62 -13.81
C GLU A 79 13.17 3.70 -12.56
N LEU A 80 12.97 4.75 -11.76
CA LEU A 80 13.68 4.97 -10.51
C LEU A 80 12.84 4.50 -9.32
N SER A 81 13.49 4.22 -8.20
CA SER A 81 12.88 3.88 -6.92
C SER A 81 12.86 5.06 -5.96
N CYS A 82 12.08 4.94 -4.87
CA CYS A 82 12.14 5.90 -3.78
C CYS A 82 13.53 5.96 -3.14
N SER A 83 14.24 4.83 -3.07
CA SER A 83 15.61 4.78 -2.51
C SER A 83 16.63 5.55 -3.34
N GLU A 84 16.43 5.63 -4.66
CA GLU A 84 17.32 6.37 -5.58
C GLU A 84 17.01 7.88 -5.61
N THR A 85 15.77 8.25 -5.35
CA THR A 85 15.29 9.64 -5.52
C THR A 85 14.96 10.34 -4.21
N ALA A 86 14.94 9.61 -3.08
CA ALA A 86 14.40 10.07 -1.80
C ALA A 86 12.93 10.53 -1.87
N ALA A 87 12.16 10.02 -2.83
CA ALA A 87 10.75 10.37 -2.99
C ALA A 87 9.92 9.93 -1.76
N PRO A 88 8.96 10.76 -1.31
CA PRO A 88 8.17 10.47 -0.13
C PRO A 88 7.13 9.37 -0.37
N LEU A 89 6.72 8.72 0.73
CA LEU A 89 5.61 7.78 0.75
C LEU A 89 4.52 8.27 1.71
N LEU A 90 3.26 8.15 1.29
CA LEU A 90 2.10 8.31 2.16
C LEU A 90 1.49 6.92 2.42
N VAL A 91 1.61 6.41 3.64
CA VAL A 91 1.18 5.07 4.04
C VAL A 91 -0.10 5.15 4.85
N ILE A 92 -1.13 4.43 4.39
CA ILE A 92 -2.49 4.45 4.96
C ILE A 92 -2.93 3.02 5.27
N SER A 93 -3.43 2.77 6.47
CA SER A 93 -4.07 1.50 6.82
C SER A 93 -5.38 1.32 6.04
N GLN A 94 -5.59 0.12 5.47
CA GLN A 94 -6.74 -0.20 4.63
C GLN A 94 -7.15 -1.67 4.81
N PHE A 95 -7.88 -1.99 5.88
CA PHE A 95 -8.31 -3.36 6.18
C PHE A 95 -9.18 -3.97 5.08
N THR A 96 -9.88 -3.15 4.32
CA THR A 96 -10.77 -3.58 3.23
C THR A 96 -10.03 -4.27 2.08
N LEU A 97 -8.70 -4.17 2.01
CA LEU A 97 -7.89 -4.96 1.08
C LEU A 97 -7.92 -6.47 1.38
N CYS A 98 -8.26 -6.83 2.62
CA CYS A 98 -8.44 -8.23 3.04
C CYS A 98 -9.89 -8.72 2.87
N ALA A 99 -10.70 -8.01 2.09
CA ALA A 99 -12.09 -8.37 1.82
C ALA A 99 -12.19 -9.68 1.02
N ASP A 100 -13.17 -10.52 1.41
CA ASP A 100 -13.65 -11.61 0.56
C ASP A 100 -14.95 -11.19 -0.14
N THR A 101 -14.93 -11.16 -1.46
CA THR A 101 -16.06 -10.76 -2.31
C THR A 101 -16.58 -11.91 -3.18
N ARG A 102 -16.12 -13.15 -2.95
CA ARG A 102 -16.45 -14.31 -3.78
C ARG A 102 -17.91 -14.75 -3.65
N LYS A 103 -18.55 -14.47 -2.52
CA LYS A 103 -19.95 -14.88 -2.27
C LYS A 103 -20.83 -13.66 -1.98
N GLY A 104 -21.95 -13.58 -2.73
CA GLY A 104 -22.96 -12.56 -2.53
C GLY A 104 -22.53 -11.14 -2.93
N ARG A 105 -23.30 -10.14 -2.50
CA ARG A 105 -23.07 -8.72 -2.82
C ARG A 105 -22.45 -7.91 -1.67
N ARG A 106 -22.32 -8.49 -0.50
CA ARG A 106 -21.68 -7.87 0.66
C ARG A 106 -20.31 -8.47 0.87
N PRO A 107 -19.23 -7.66 0.87
CA PRO A 107 -17.90 -8.13 1.23
C PRO A 107 -17.87 -8.68 2.66
N SER A 108 -17.03 -9.68 2.89
CA SER A 108 -16.69 -10.18 4.22
C SER A 108 -15.32 -9.68 4.63
N TRP A 109 -15.18 -9.27 5.87
CA TRP A 109 -13.94 -8.71 6.44
C TRP A 109 -13.19 -9.72 7.33
N GLN A 110 -13.61 -10.98 7.33
CA GLN A 110 -13.04 -12.03 8.19
C GLN A 110 -11.55 -12.29 7.97
N GLY A 111 -11.03 -11.96 6.78
CA GLY A 111 -9.60 -12.08 6.48
C GLY A 111 -8.73 -10.96 7.05
N ALA A 112 -9.34 -9.86 7.49
CA ALA A 112 -8.62 -8.74 8.07
C ALA A 112 -8.24 -9.01 9.53
N ALA A 113 -7.00 -8.69 9.92
CA ALA A 113 -6.61 -8.73 11.31
C ALA A 113 -7.38 -7.69 12.14
N PRO A 114 -7.72 -7.99 13.41
CA PRO A 114 -8.35 -7.01 14.28
C PRO A 114 -7.40 -5.84 14.60
N GLY A 115 -7.98 -4.67 14.93
CA GLY A 115 -7.22 -3.45 15.18
C GLY A 115 -5.98 -3.62 16.07
N PRO A 116 -6.08 -4.27 17.25
CA PRO A 116 -4.93 -4.48 18.14
C PRO A 116 -3.76 -5.26 17.54
N VAL A 117 -4.01 -6.04 16.48
CA VAL A 117 -2.98 -6.78 15.73
C VAL A 117 -2.53 -5.97 14.50
N ALA A 118 -3.47 -5.36 13.79
CA ALA A 118 -3.18 -4.64 12.54
C ALA A 118 -2.41 -3.34 12.77
N GLU A 119 -2.75 -2.55 13.80
CA GLU A 119 -2.13 -1.26 14.06
C GLU A 119 -0.61 -1.36 14.28
N PRO A 120 -0.09 -2.27 15.15
CA PRO A 120 1.36 -2.44 15.30
C PRO A 120 2.06 -2.89 14.03
N LEU A 121 1.40 -3.70 13.18
CA LEU A 121 2.00 -4.19 11.93
C LEU A 121 2.04 -3.10 10.85
N VAL A 122 1.02 -2.25 10.75
CA VAL A 122 1.08 -1.05 9.89
C VAL A 122 2.17 -0.11 10.39
N ALA A 123 2.28 0.09 11.70
CA ALA A 123 3.35 0.88 12.31
C ALA A 123 4.74 0.29 12.02
N ALA A 124 4.86 -1.05 11.99
CA ALA A 124 6.10 -1.74 11.64
C ALA A 124 6.52 -1.50 10.19
N VAL A 125 5.56 -1.45 9.23
CA VAL A 125 5.86 -1.07 7.84
C VAL A 125 6.45 0.35 7.79
N VAL A 126 5.82 1.30 8.48
CA VAL A 126 6.27 2.70 8.54
C VAL A 126 7.64 2.82 9.19
N SER A 127 7.85 2.16 10.33
CA SER A 127 9.13 2.17 11.04
C SER A 127 10.25 1.59 10.17
N SER A 128 10.00 0.44 9.53
CA SER A 128 10.97 -0.19 8.64
C SER A 128 11.33 0.70 7.44
N LEU A 129 10.36 1.40 6.85
CA LEU A 129 10.62 2.39 5.78
C LEU A 129 11.51 3.54 6.28
N ARG A 130 11.20 4.08 7.47
CA ARG A 130 11.99 5.17 8.08
C ARG A 130 13.40 4.73 8.42
N ASP A 131 13.58 3.50 8.90
CA ASP A 131 14.90 2.90 9.19
C ASP A 131 15.74 2.75 7.91
N LEU A 132 15.10 2.56 6.75
CA LEU A 132 15.74 2.55 5.44
C LEU A 132 16.05 3.96 4.90
N GLY A 133 15.63 5.02 5.60
CA GLY A 133 15.86 6.41 5.22
C GLY A 133 14.69 7.08 4.50
N ALA A 134 13.52 6.44 4.42
CA ALA A 134 12.36 7.00 3.73
C ALA A 134 11.72 8.16 4.51
N HIS A 135 11.28 9.19 3.78
CA HIS A 135 10.32 10.17 4.30
C HIS A 135 8.92 9.55 4.19
N VAL A 136 8.29 9.29 5.33
CA VAL A 136 6.98 8.63 5.41
C VAL A 136 6.00 9.48 6.17
N GLU A 137 4.92 9.89 5.48
CA GLU A 137 3.71 10.45 6.05
C GLU A 137 2.67 9.35 6.27
N THR A 138 1.81 9.50 7.27
CA THR A 138 0.80 8.48 7.61
C THR A 138 -0.57 9.09 7.84
N GLY A 139 -1.61 8.30 7.54
CA GLY A 139 -2.95 8.59 8.02
C GLY A 139 -3.10 8.32 9.53
N VAL A 140 -4.34 8.33 10.00
CA VAL A 140 -4.71 8.04 11.39
C VAL A 140 -5.42 6.69 11.43
N PHE A 141 -4.82 5.71 12.13
CA PHE A 141 -5.39 4.37 12.23
C PHE A 141 -6.79 4.40 12.85
N GLY A 142 -7.72 3.67 12.22
CA GLY A 142 -9.12 3.57 12.67
C GLY A 142 -9.99 4.80 12.42
N ALA A 143 -9.44 5.90 11.89
CA ALA A 143 -10.23 7.10 11.57
C ALA A 143 -10.95 6.98 10.23
N ASN A 144 -12.01 7.76 10.07
CA ASN A 144 -12.66 7.99 8.77
C ASN A 144 -11.80 8.94 7.94
N MET A 145 -11.00 8.38 7.05
CA MET A 145 -10.07 9.14 6.23
C MET A 145 -10.64 9.42 4.83
N LYS A 146 -10.60 10.68 4.40
CA LYS A 146 -10.77 11.05 2.99
C LYS A 146 -9.38 11.19 2.39
N VAL A 147 -9.11 10.38 1.36
CA VAL A 147 -7.82 10.37 0.68
C VAL A 147 -7.98 11.02 -0.68
N SER A 148 -7.28 12.12 -0.90
CA SER A 148 -7.19 12.79 -2.19
C SER A 148 -5.83 12.51 -2.81
N LEU A 149 -5.79 12.28 -4.12
CA LEU A 149 -4.56 12.00 -4.85
C LEU A 149 -4.68 12.37 -6.32
N ILE A 150 -3.54 12.59 -6.95
CA ILE A 150 -3.43 12.58 -8.40
C ILE A 150 -2.54 11.40 -8.77
N ASN A 151 -3.14 10.36 -9.34
CA ASN A 151 -2.38 9.21 -9.84
C ASN A 151 -1.57 9.64 -11.06
N ASP A 152 -0.24 9.55 -10.96
CA ASP A 152 0.65 9.71 -12.10
C ASP A 152 0.69 8.39 -12.87
N GLY A 153 -0.34 8.19 -13.68
CA GLY A 153 -0.62 6.90 -14.31
C GLY A 153 0.36 6.49 -15.41
N PRO A 154 0.26 5.23 -15.81
CA PRO A 154 -0.71 4.23 -15.38
C PRO A 154 -0.29 3.38 -14.17
N VAL A 155 0.64 3.84 -13.32
CA VAL A 155 1.22 3.00 -12.27
C VAL A 155 0.31 2.89 -11.05
N THR A 156 -0.32 1.74 -10.95
CA THR A 156 -1.07 1.24 -9.79
C THR A 156 -0.81 -0.25 -9.69
N LEU A 157 -0.27 -0.70 -8.58
CA LEU A 157 0.15 -2.09 -8.36
C LEU A 157 -0.49 -2.67 -7.11
N ILE A 158 -0.70 -3.98 -7.12
CA ILE A 158 -1.01 -4.77 -5.93
C ILE A 158 0.25 -5.53 -5.56
N LEU A 159 0.70 -5.37 -4.31
CA LEU A 159 1.81 -6.11 -3.74
C LEU A 159 1.30 -7.07 -2.67
N GLU A 160 1.83 -8.29 -2.68
CA GLU A 160 1.61 -9.31 -1.68
C GLU A 160 2.98 -9.88 -1.28
N THR A 161 3.21 -10.06 0.03
CA THR A 161 4.51 -10.54 0.56
C THR A 161 4.36 -11.76 1.44
#